data_c96e1068492919eaf4197bcd00877c35
#
_entry.id   c96e1068492919eaf4197bcd00877c35
#
_cell.length_a   1.000
_cell.length_b   1.000
_cell.length_c   1.000
_cell.angle_alpha   90.00
_cell.angle_beta   90.00
_cell.angle_gamma   90.00
#
_symmetry.space_group_name_H-M   'P 1'
#
loop_
_entity.id
_entity.type
_entity.pdbx_description
1 polymer ?
#
loop_
_entity_poly.entity_id
_entity_poly.type
_entity_poly.pdbx_seq_one_letter_code
_entity_poly.pdbx_strand_id
1 'polypeptide(L)'
;MLERKLNDLLDEAKNIRQNSIENESASYYNDVFDNLSDFISKKLNNPLLKNKNAKIIVNHFDEILPYIVSNNMNILLLNIDLLIEQPNFKEKFIEGLKIYPYTDEIGELFYNIWGCLNSKNKFDNFIDSNILKTLSTMNLKSSFYSSMLNRLNEENQKIFLNILAENKCDISYSMVEYKGNNKQIIYDNLPLFMENTENLYSLMNFVKDNSIALSKVKDYIDNNPEKAINSIFCETSNLVKMKDKTLKEVVKLIILDVLKNENAKLSDITYNGGGFSRVLLIGNKVIKIGNRDTKSFPNNPYIISPLLRKKLEFNGESCFVEVTERVDTSKKASKEELYQLFKKLRNLNLIWTDIKESNIGRLKKENIIHWRQNLNPTDEVLGLDVKRGETVLKEGNLVILDADFIYDENDPDINYTNNKYIYDEFEKRYQREIKEQETKSNLNAIDFNQMNDYEISEHRSIHR
;
A
#
# COMPACT_ATOMS: atom_id res chain seq x y z
N MET A 1 11.84 49.25 18.39
CA MET A 1 13.12 48.51 18.21
C MET A 1 12.89 47.04 17.79
N LEU A 2 12.07 46.25 18.52
CA LEU A 2 11.77 44.88 18.15
C LEU A 2 11.10 44.78 16.78
N GLU A 3 9.99 45.50 16.59
CA GLU A 3 9.18 45.52 15.36
C GLU A 3 10.00 45.98 14.12
N ARG A 4 10.82 47.04 14.25
CA ARG A 4 11.70 47.45 13.18
C ARG A 4 12.68 46.34 12.77
N LYS A 5 13.34 45.71 13.73
CA LYS A 5 14.29 44.63 13.44
C LYS A 5 13.60 43.39 12.84
N LEU A 6 12.36 43.09 13.24
CA LEU A 6 11.55 42.01 12.68
C LEU A 6 11.20 42.30 11.22
N ASN A 7 10.78 43.56 10.91
CA ASN A 7 10.49 43.99 9.56
C ASN A 7 11.72 43.90 8.66
N ASP A 8 12.89 44.39 9.15
CA ASP A 8 14.15 44.33 8.40
C ASP A 8 14.49 42.87 8.00
N LEU A 9 14.31 41.89 8.95
CA LEU A 9 14.56 40.48 8.67
C LEU A 9 13.50 39.85 7.75
N LEU A 10 12.23 40.23 7.87
CA LEU A 10 11.17 39.76 6.96
C LEU A 10 11.35 40.28 5.55
N ASP A 11 11.76 41.55 5.38
CA ASP A 11 12.05 42.14 4.07
C ASP A 11 13.26 41.48 3.41
N GLU A 12 14.30 41.11 4.20
CA GLU A 12 15.43 40.34 3.72
C GLU A 12 14.99 38.92 3.29
N ALA A 13 14.17 38.23 4.09
CA ALA A 13 13.64 36.92 3.77
C ALA A 13 12.74 36.91 2.52
N LYS A 14 11.91 37.95 2.34
CA LYS A 14 11.07 38.12 1.13
C LYS A 14 11.91 38.36 -0.12
N ASN A 15 12.92 39.22 -0.04
CA ASN A 15 13.82 39.53 -1.17
C ASN A 15 14.58 38.27 -1.61
N ILE A 16 15.05 37.46 -0.67
CA ILE A 16 15.72 36.19 -0.97
C ILE A 16 14.78 35.24 -1.67
N ARG A 17 13.57 35.06 -1.15
CA ARG A 17 12.58 34.17 -1.75
C ARG A 17 12.20 34.59 -3.18
N GLN A 18 12.09 35.86 -3.48
CA GLN A 18 11.83 36.36 -4.83
C GLN A 18 12.99 36.08 -5.79
N ASN A 19 14.22 36.23 -5.30
CA ASN A 19 15.43 36.01 -6.09
C ASN A 19 15.81 34.54 -6.25
N SER A 20 15.31 33.64 -5.38
CA SER A 20 15.58 32.18 -5.42
C SER A 20 14.90 31.47 -6.57
N ILE A 21 13.86 32.06 -7.13
CA ILE A 21 13.22 31.55 -8.35
C ILE A 21 14.19 31.69 -9.55
N GLU A 22 15.21 32.52 -9.45
CA GLU A 22 16.16 32.84 -10.54
C GLU A 22 17.58 32.26 -10.36
N ASN A 23 18.02 31.86 -9.13
CA ASN A 23 19.41 31.43 -8.89
C ASN A 23 19.58 30.38 -7.79
N GLU A 24 20.25 29.27 -8.11
CA GLU A 24 20.48 28.07 -7.27
C GLU A 24 21.59 28.21 -6.20
N SER A 25 21.49 29.03 -5.16
CA SER A 25 22.44 28.95 -4.05
C SER A 25 21.77 28.63 -2.70
N ALA A 26 21.59 27.35 -2.42
CA ALA A 26 20.85 26.84 -1.25
C ALA A 26 21.45 27.26 0.13
N SER A 27 22.75 27.50 0.25
CA SER A 27 23.38 27.80 1.54
C SER A 27 23.06 29.19 2.11
N TYR A 28 22.94 30.20 1.26
CA TYR A 28 22.65 31.57 1.70
C TYR A 28 21.21 31.72 2.21
N TYR A 29 20.27 30.93 1.71
CA TYR A 29 18.86 30.95 2.11
C TYR A 29 18.69 30.48 3.56
N ASN A 30 19.42 29.45 3.94
CA ASN A 30 19.35 28.87 5.28
C ASN A 30 19.81 29.92 6.34
N ASP A 31 20.86 30.66 6.06
CA ASP A 31 21.40 31.63 7.04
C ASP A 31 20.41 32.74 7.41
N VAL A 32 19.63 33.27 6.45
CA VAL A 32 18.67 34.35 6.73
C VAL A 32 17.42 33.81 7.44
N PHE A 33 16.93 32.65 7.04
CA PHE A 33 15.79 32.01 7.71
C PHE A 33 16.16 31.54 9.13
N ASP A 34 17.40 31.09 9.33
CA ASP A 34 17.92 30.76 10.64
C ASP A 34 18.06 32.02 11.51
N ASN A 35 18.51 33.13 10.96
CA ASN A 35 18.57 34.43 11.67
C ASN A 35 17.19 34.92 12.10
N LEU A 36 16.16 34.82 11.24
CA LEU A 36 14.78 35.15 11.58
C LEU A 36 14.25 34.23 12.67
N SER A 37 14.46 32.93 12.53
CA SER A 37 14.05 31.91 13.46
C SER A 37 14.69 32.10 14.84
N ASP A 38 15.99 32.31 14.87
CA ASP A 38 16.76 32.60 16.10
C ASP A 38 16.31 33.87 16.79
N PHE A 39 16.03 34.92 16.00
CA PHE A 39 15.53 36.17 16.55
C PHE A 39 14.18 35.99 17.22
N ILE A 40 13.22 35.29 16.57
CA ILE A 40 11.91 35.03 17.14
C ILE A 40 12.02 34.16 18.40
N SER A 41 12.82 33.09 18.34
CA SER A 41 13.08 32.22 19.51
C SER A 41 13.61 32.98 20.71
N LYS A 42 14.65 33.79 20.51
CA LYS A 42 15.23 34.63 21.60
C LYS A 42 14.22 35.60 22.19
N LYS A 43 13.29 36.12 21.40
CA LYS A 43 12.27 37.06 21.87
C LYS A 43 11.15 36.38 22.63
N LEU A 44 10.70 35.22 22.18
CA LEU A 44 9.64 34.42 22.84
C LEU A 44 10.15 33.77 24.14
N ASN A 45 11.44 33.43 24.21
CA ASN A 45 12.06 32.85 25.39
C ASN A 45 12.45 33.87 26.48
N ASN A 46 12.28 35.18 26.25
CA ASN A 46 12.56 36.18 27.25
C ASN A 46 11.45 36.21 28.32
N PRO A 47 11.71 35.79 29.57
CA PRO A 47 10.65 35.62 30.57
C PRO A 47 9.96 36.92 30.99
N LEU A 48 10.64 38.06 30.88
CA LEU A 48 10.12 39.38 31.26
C LEU A 48 9.25 40.03 30.16
N LEU A 49 9.52 39.71 28.90
CA LEU A 49 8.92 40.40 27.77
C LEU A 49 8.14 39.45 26.83
N LYS A 50 8.07 38.15 27.14
CA LYS A 50 7.49 37.14 26.23
C LYS A 50 6.07 37.50 25.74
N ASN A 51 5.18 37.94 26.63
CA ASN A 51 3.81 38.30 26.26
C ASN A 51 3.74 39.52 25.33
N LYS A 52 4.57 40.54 25.63
CA LYS A 52 4.67 41.74 24.78
C LYS A 52 5.27 41.39 23.44
N ASN A 53 6.31 40.56 23.40
CA ASN A 53 6.98 40.13 22.18
C ASN A 53 6.06 39.21 21.36
N ALA A 54 5.31 38.28 21.99
CA ALA A 54 4.34 37.43 21.32
C ALA A 54 3.28 38.26 20.58
N LYS A 55 2.74 39.30 21.22
CA LYS A 55 1.77 40.19 20.56
C LYS A 55 2.35 40.87 19.31
N ILE A 56 3.60 41.31 19.32
CA ILE A 56 4.25 41.93 18.16
C ILE A 56 4.48 40.88 17.06
N ILE A 57 4.97 39.67 17.43
CA ILE A 57 5.22 38.58 16.49
C ILE A 57 3.93 38.12 15.83
N VAL A 58 2.83 38.03 16.60
CA VAL A 58 1.52 37.64 16.07
C VAL A 58 0.99 38.62 15.03
N ASN A 59 1.24 39.93 15.18
CA ASN A 59 0.83 40.91 14.18
C ASN A 59 1.46 40.70 12.80
N HIS A 60 2.59 40.00 12.73
CA HIS A 60 3.32 39.65 11.51
C HIS A 60 3.31 38.15 11.23
N PHE A 61 2.43 37.39 11.87
CA PHE A 61 2.50 35.92 11.83
C PHE A 61 2.17 35.34 10.45
N ASP A 62 1.31 35.99 9.70
CA ASP A 62 1.03 35.67 8.31
C ASP A 62 2.27 35.72 7.41
N GLU A 63 3.16 36.69 7.66
CA GLU A 63 4.43 36.83 6.95
C GLU A 63 5.50 35.87 7.48
N ILE A 64 5.47 35.54 8.77
CA ILE A 64 6.44 34.68 9.47
C ILE A 64 6.21 33.20 9.18
N LEU A 65 4.96 32.74 9.14
CA LEU A 65 4.58 31.34 9.04
C LEU A 65 5.28 30.59 7.92
N PRO A 66 5.38 31.11 6.66
CA PRO A 66 6.05 30.42 5.56
C PRO A 66 7.53 30.09 5.83
N TYR A 67 8.21 30.90 6.63
CA TYR A 67 9.65 30.71 6.91
C TYR A 67 9.88 29.80 8.11
N ILE A 68 9.01 29.86 9.12
CA ILE A 68 9.12 28.99 10.31
C ILE A 68 8.79 27.55 9.98
N VAL A 69 7.76 27.30 9.17
CA VAL A 69 7.34 25.95 8.84
C VAL A 69 8.42 25.20 8.03
N SER A 70 9.02 25.89 7.06
CA SER A 70 10.06 25.31 6.21
C SER A 70 11.38 25.02 6.93
N ASN A 71 11.77 25.86 7.91
CA ASN A 71 13.10 25.77 8.49
C ASN A 71 13.15 25.35 9.97
N ASN A 72 12.24 25.83 10.80
CA ASN A 72 12.30 25.57 12.23
C ASN A 72 10.93 25.61 12.91
N MET A 73 10.10 24.64 12.58
CA MET A 73 8.75 24.47 13.14
C MET A 73 8.75 24.40 14.67
N ASN A 74 9.85 23.94 15.30
CA ASN A 74 9.96 23.82 16.75
C ASN A 74 9.75 25.15 17.48
N ILE A 75 10.12 26.28 16.88
CA ILE A 75 9.90 27.61 17.47
C ILE A 75 8.41 27.88 17.65
N LEU A 76 7.60 27.56 16.64
CA LEU A 76 6.14 27.65 16.72
C LEU A 76 5.61 26.70 17.78
N LEU A 77 6.02 25.45 17.76
CA LEU A 77 5.48 24.40 18.62
C LEU A 77 5.78 24.62 20.10
N LEU A 78 7.01 25.04 20.42
CA LEU A 78 7.40 25.35 21.80
C LEU A 78 6.64 26.56 22.42
N ASN A 79 6.16 27.45 21.56
CA ASN A 79 5.48 28.68 21.97
C ASN A 79 4.00 28.69 21.60
N ILE A 80 3.44 27.61 21.06
CA ILE A 80 2.08 27.58 20.53
C ILE A 80 1.01 27.98 21.55
N ASP A 81 1.16 27.58 22.82
CA ASP A 81 0.25 27.96 23.91
C ASP A 81 0.24 29.48 24.14
N LEU A 82 1.41 30.11 24.03
CA LEU A 82 1.53 31.56 24.23
C LEU A 82 0.96 32.32 23.04
N LEU A 83 1.15 31.78 21.82
CA LEU A 83 0.71 32.42 20.57
C LEU A 83 -0.80 32.35 20.41
N ILE A 84 -1.43 31.20 20.70
CA ILE A 84 -2.88 31.05 20.56
C ILE A 84 -3.69 31.91 21.53
N GLU A 85 -3.07 32.33 22.64
CA GLU A 85 -3.68 33.24 23.63
C GLU A 85 -3.64 34.72 23.19
N GLN A 86 -2.86 35.03 22.12
CA GLN A 86 -2.78 36.40 21.63
C GLN A 86 -4.00 36.73 20.74
N PRO A 87 -4.56 37.95 20.86
CA PRO A 87 -5.59 38.40 19.95
C PRO A 87 -5.10 38.37 18.49
N ASN A 88 -5.97 38.06 17.57
CA ASN A 88 -5.73 37.97 16.12
C ASN A 88 -4.79 36.83 15.68
N PHE A 89 -4.32 35.93 16.57
CA PHE A 89 -3.43 34.86 16.17
C PHE A 89 -4.07 33.94 15.14
N LYS A 90 -5.32 33.50 15.36
CA LYS A 90 -6.04 32.62 14.40
C LYS A 90 -6.16 33.29 13.03
N GLU A 91 -6.53 34.56 12.99
CA GLU A 91 -6.69 35.33 11.74
C GLU A 91 -5.35 35.38 10.98
N LYS A 92 -4.29 35.76 11.65
CA LYS A 92 -2.94 35.83 11.08
C LYS A 92 -2.39 34.45 10.68
N PHE A 93 -2.72 33.41 11.43
CA PHE A 93 -2.38 32.04 11.08
C PHE A 93 -3.09 31.61 9.78
N ILE A 94 -4.39 31.91 9.65
CA ILE A 94 -5.18 31.63 8.44
C ILE A 94 -4.63 32.41 7.24
N GLU A 95 -4.29 33.69 7.40
CA GLU A 95 -3.67 34.49 6.35
C GLU A 95 -2.35 33.88 5.89
N GLY A 96 -1.49 33.46 6.84
CA GLY A 96 -0.22 32.80 6.56
C GLY A 96 -0.39 31.45 5.84
N LEU A 97 -1.40 30.66 6.21
CA LEU A 97 -1.71 29.42 5.50
C LEU A 97 -2.08 29.65 4.03
N LYS A 98 -2.85 30.70 3.73
CA LYS A 98 -3.29 31.00 2.35
C LYS A 98 -2.13 31.38 1.42
N ILE A 99 -1.07 31.95 1.94
CA ILE A 99 0.11 32.33 1.16
C ILE A 99 1.21 31.27 1.21
N TYR A 100 1.04 30.20 2.00
CA TYR A 100 2.03 29.13 2.15
C TYR A 100 2.04 28.21 0.91
N PRO A 101 3.19 28.06 0.22
CA PRO A 101 3.20 27.38 -1.07
C PRO A 101 3.34 25.88 -0.99
N TYR A 102 3.76 25.33 0.17
CA TYR A 102 4.13 23.91 0.30
C TYR A 102 3.04 23.12 1.03
N THR A 103 2.06 22.65 0.27
CA THR A 103 0.91 21.93 0.81
C THR A 103 1.28 20.60 1.52
N ASP A 104 2.37 19.97 1.13
CA ASP A 104 2.83 18.71 1.74
C ASP A 104 3.27 18.87 3.20
N GLU A 105 3.84 20.02 3.56
CA GLU A 105 4.32 20.33 4.92
C GLU A 105 3.17 20.70 5.88
N ILE A 106 2.02 21.10 5.36
CA ILE A 106 0.85 21.46 6.18
C ILE A 106 0.37 20.28 7.01
N GLY A 107 0.45 19.08 6.46
CA GLY A 107 0.10 17.84 7.17
C GLY A 107 0.95 17.66 8.43
N GLU A 108 2.25 17.88 8.30
CA GLU A 108 3.20 17.79 9.41
C GLU A 108 2.99 18.92 10.43
N LEU A 109 2.76 20.14 9.97
CA LEU A 109 2.44 21.28 10.83
C LEU A 109 1.24 20.97 11.74
N PHE A 110 0.11 20.55 11.18
CA PHE A 110 -1.09 20.27 11.97
C PHE A 110 -0.95 19.04 12.87
N TYR A 111 -0.20 18.01 12.42
CA TYR A 111 0.14 16.87 13.25
C TYR A 111 0.90 17.30 14.51
N ASN A 112 1.90 18.14 14.34
CA ASN A 112 2.75 18.62 15.44
C ASN A 112 1.98 19.59 16.36
N ILE A 113 1.16 20.50 15.82
CA ILE A 113 0.27 21.38 16.61
C ILE A 113 -0.69 20.52 17.46
N TRP A 114 -1.30 19.50 16.88
CA TRP A 114 -2.15 18.57 17.60
C TRP A 114 -1.40 17.89 18.75
N GLY A 115 -0.19 17.38 18.50
CA GLY A 115 0.66 16.77 19.54
C GLY A 115 0.95 17.70 20.71
N CYS A 116 1.17 18.99 20.44
CA CYS A 116 1.44 20.00 21.47
C CYS A 116 0.17 20.42 22.22
N LEU A 117 -0.95 20.60 21.54
CA LEU A 117 -2.18 21.16 22.13
C LEU A 117 -3.14 20.10 22.68
N ASN A 118 -3.18 18.87 22.11
CA ASN A 118 -4.13 17.84 22.51
C ASN A 118 -3.94 17.42 23.99
N SER A 119 -2.69 17.34 24.47
CA SER A 119 -2.40 17.06 25.88
C SER A 119 -2.97 18.09 26.85
N LYS A 120 -3.33 19.27 26.37
CA LYS A 120 -3.88 20.41 27.14
C LYS A 120 -5.35 20.69 26.79
N ASN A 121 -6.01 19.84 26.01
CA ASN A 121 -7.38 20.01 25.50
C ASN A 121 -7.60 21.35 24.76
N LYS A 122 -6.55 21.92 24.16
CA LYS A 122 -6.62 23.22 23.48
C LYS A 122 -6.77 23.09 21.96
N PHE A 123 -6.46 21.93 21.39
CA PHE A 123 -6.50 21.75 19.92
C PHE A 123 -7.89 21.98 19.34
N ASP A 124 -8.93 21.38 19.93
CA ASP A 124 -10.30 21.55 19.48
C ASP A 124 -10.82 22.99 19.61
N ASN A 125 -10.33 23.73 20.62
CA ASN A 125 -10.64 25.15 20.76
C ASN A 125 -9.84 26.03 19.78
N PHE A 126 -8.68 25.58 19.35
CA PHE A 126 -7.89 26.26 18.33
C PHE A 126 -8.48 26.06 16.93
N ILE A 127 -8.88 24.82 16.58
CA ILE A 127 -9.50 24.50 15.31
C ILE A 127 -10.95 25.00 15.31
N ASP A 128 -11.27 25.91 14.40
CA ASP A 128 -12.61 26.42 14.18
C ASP A 128 -13.00 26.27 12.71
N SER A 129 -14.26 26.63 12.39
CA SER A 129 -14.81 26.53 11.05
C SER A 129 -14.01 27.32 10.00
N ASN A 130 -13.35 28.42 10.37
CA ASN A 130 -12.56 29.25 9.45
C ASN A 130 -11.25 28.55 9.08
N ILE A 131 -10.56 27.95 10.05
CA ILE A 131 -9.37 27.13 9.79
C ILE A 131 -9.74 25.95 8.91
N LEU A 132 -10.80 25.19 9.26
CA LEU A 132 -11.27 24.04 8.48
C LEU A 132 -11.65 24.42 7.05
N LYS A 133 -12.34 25.55 6.88
CA LYS A 133 -12.68 26.06 5.56
C LYS A 133 -11.44 26.44 4.74
N THR A 134 -10.47 27.09 5.36
CA THR A 134 -9.20 27.42 4.68
C THR A 134 -8.49 26.16 4.23
N LEU A 135 -8.36 25.15 5.08
CA LEU A 135 -7.72 23.86 4.75
C LEU A 135 -8.43 23.15 3.59
N SER A 136 -9.76 23.22 3.52
CA SER A 136 -10.51 22.60 2.42
C SER A 136 -10.32 23.29 1.06
N THR A 137 -9.90 24.56 1.05
CA THR A 137 -9.61 25.32 -0.19
C THR A 137 -8.19 25.19 -0.69
N MET A 138 -7.31 24.53 0.07
CA MET A 138 -5.86 24.45 -0.23
C MET A 138 -5.46 23.28 -1.12
N ASN A 139 -6.40 22.51 -1.65
CA ASN A 139 -6.13 21.33 -2.49
C ASN A 139 -5.12 20.35 -1.86
N LEU A 140 -5.34 20.03 -0.59
CA LEU A 140 -4.49 19.13 0.18
C LEU A 140 -4.77 17.67 -0.19
N LYS A 141 -3.80 16.80 0.07
CA LYS A 141 -3.95 15.36 -0.18
C LYS A 141 -5.08 14.76 0.66
N SER A 142 -5.82 13.82 0.12
CA SER A 142 -6.88 13.08 0.80
C SER A 142 -6.44 12.44 2.13
N SER A 143 -5.15 12.00 2.22
CA SER A 143 -4.55 11.51 3.46
C SER A 143 -4.49 12.53 4.59
N PHE A 144 -4.32 13.82 4.26
CA PHE A 144 -4.37 14.91 5.23
C PHE A 144 -5.77 15.03 5.86
N TYR A 145 -6.82 15.00 5.05
CA TYR A 145 -8.19 15.08 5.55
C TYR A 145 -8.53 13.92 6.50
N SER A 146 -8.05 12.70 6.18
CA SER A 146 -8.17 11.55 7.07
C SER A 146 -7.50 11.78 8.42
N SER A 147 -6.26 12.26 8.37
CA SER A 147 -5.47 12.56 9.55
C SER A 147 -6.14 13.60 10.44
N MET A 148 -6.69 14.66 9.85
CA MET A 148 -7.42 15.70 10.57
C MET A 148 -8.72 15.17 11.16
N LEU A 149 -9.56 14.50 10.38
CA LEU A 149 -10.83 13.94 10.86
C LEU A 149 -10.67 13.05 12.08
N ASN A 150 -9.64 12.20 12.09
CA ASN A 150 -9.37 11.29 13.22
C ASN A 150 -8.86 12.01 14.49
N ARG A 151 -8.47 13.27 14.40
CA ARG A 151 -7.97 14.09 15.54
C ARG A 151 -8.96 15.10 16.08
N LEU A 152 -9.97 15.42 15.33
CA LEU A 152 -11.04 16.35 15.72
C LEU A 152 -12.06 15.67 16.64
N ASN A 153 -12.66 16.45 17.56
CA ASN A 153 -13.84 16.00 18.29
C ASN A 153 -15.06 15.83 17.37
N GLU A 154 -16.12 15.20 17.85
CA GLU A 154 -17.30 14.89 17.04
C GLU A 154 -17.94 16.12 16.38
N GLU A 155 -17.98 17.25 17.05
CA GLU A 155 -18.59 18.49 16.54
C GLU A 155 -17.75 19.07 15.39
N ASN A 156 -16.45 19.22 15.59
CA ASN A 156 -15.53 19.69 14.55
C ASN A 156 -15.44 18.69 13.37
N GLN A 157 -15.53 17.38 13.61
CA GLN A 157 -15.66 16.38 12.55
C GLN A 157 -16.88 16.62 11.66
N LYS A 158 -18.06 16.89 12.27
CA LYS A 158 -19.30 17.21 11.55
C LYS A 158 -19.12 18.43 10.68
N ILE A 159 -18.59 19.51 11.26
CA ILE A 159 -18.36 20.76 10.55
C ILE A 159 -17.42 20.51 9.37
N PHE A 160 -16.33 19.80 9.60
CA PHE A 160 -15.32 19.56 8.57
C PHE A 160 -15.84 18.69 7.41
N LEU A 161 -16.56 17.60 7.72
CA LEU A 161 -17.14 16.73 6.69
C LEU A 161 -18.12 17.52 5.77
N ASN A 162 -18.94 18.40 6.32
CA ASN A 162 -19.82 19.25 5.52
C ASN A 162 -19.01 20.22 4.64
N ILE A 163 -17.98 20.86 5.21
CA ILE A 163 -17.10 21.77 4.47
C ILE A 163 -16.38 21.03 3.33
N LEU A 164 -15.87 19.81 3.58
CA LEU A 164 -15.20 19.00 2.56
C LEU A 164 -16.14 18.60 1.43
N ALA A 165 -17.39 18.28 1.75
CA ALA A 165 -18.42 18.00 0.75
C ALA A 165 -18.75 19.24 -0.09
N GLU A 166 -19.02 20.38 0.53
CA GLU A 166 -19.33 21.66 -0.13
C GLU A 166 -18.19 22.14 -1.04
N ASN A 167 -16.94 22.00 -0.60
CA ASN A 167 -15.74 22.41 -1.34
C ASN A 167 -15.25 21.33 -2.31
N LYS A 168 -15.98 20.24 -2.48
CA LYS A 168 -15.68 19.17 -3.43
C LYS A 168 -14.30 18.54 -3.22
N CYS A 169 -13.87 18.36 -1.97
CA CYS A 169 -12.60 17.75 -1.65
C CYS A 169 -12.64 16.24 -1.88
N ASP A 170 -11.55 15.68 -2.41
CA ASP A 170 -11.40 14.23 -2.47
C ASP A 170 -11.09 13.66 -1.10
N ILE A 171 -11.98 12.78 -0.62
CA ILE A 171 -11.86 12.10 0.67
C ILE A 171 -11.68 10.59 0.55
N SER A 172 -11.33 10.10 -0.63
CA SER A 172 -11.22 8.66 -0.91
C SER A 172 -10.28 7.93 0.04
N TYR A 173 -9.14 8.51 0.38
CA TYR A 173 -8.23 7.94 1.38
C TYR A 173 -8.80 8.02 2.80
N SER A 174 -9.50 9.12 3.12
CA SER A 174 -10.16 9.32 4.42
C SER A 174 -11.18 8.24 4.71
N MET A 175 -11.87 7.73 3.68
CA MET A 175 -12.88 6.69 3.83
C MET A 175 -12.30 5.38 4.34
N VAL A 176 -11.06 5.05 3.97
CA VAL A 176 -10.42 3.79 4.39
C VAL A 176 -10.05 3.82 5.87
N GLU A 177 -9.61 4.97 6.38
CA GLU A 177 -9.04 5.11 7.73
C GLU A 177 -9.97 5.74 8.76
N TYR A 178 -11.11 6.31 8.32
CA TYR A 178 -12.01 7.02 9.22
C TYR A 178 -12.68 6.08 10.23
N LYS A 179 -12.41 6.31 11.50
CA LYS A 179 -12.92 5.53 12.65
C LYS A 179 -14.02 6.25 13.44
N GLY A 180 -14.41 7.45 12.99
CA GLY A 180 -15.39 8.29 13.71
C GLY A 180 -16.83 7.80 13.59
N ASN A 181 -17.70 8.33 14.46
CA ASN A 181 -19.11 7.96 14.56
C ASN A 181 -20.03 8.73 13.57
N ASN A 182 -19.48 9.72 12.87
CA ASN A 182 -20.27 10.63 12.02
C ASN A 182 -20.51 10.10 10.59
N LYS A 183 -20.58 8.78 10.40
CA LYS A 183 -20.84 8.15 9.09
C LYS A 183 -22.14 8.65 8.42
N GLN A 184 -23.14 9.05 9.22
CA GLN A 184 -24.41 9.54 8.69
C GLN A 184 -24.23 10.79 7.82
N ILE A 185 -23.34 11.71 8.19
CA ILE A 185 -23.07 12.91 7.39
C ILE A 185 -22.53 12.55 6.00
N ILE A 186 -21.72 11.51 5.92
CA ILE A 186 -21.21 11.01 4.65
C ILE A 186 -22.33 10.42 3.82
N TYR A 187 -23.26 9.68 4.44
CA TYR A 187 -24.42 9.13 3.75
C TYR A 187 -25.36 10.22 3.25
N ASP A 188 -25.55 11.29 4.03
CA ASP A 188 -26.40 12.43 3.68
C ASP A 188 -25.81 13.27 2.53
N ASN A 189 -24.48 13.36 2.45
CA ASN A 189 -23.74 14.08 1.40
C ASN A 189 -23.18 13.14 0.31
N LEU A 190 -23.66 11.91 0.24
CA LEU A 190 -23.13 10.88 -0.65
C LEU A 190 -23.02 11.30 -2.13
N PRO A 191 -24.03 12.01 -2.73
CA PRO A 191 -23.93 12.49 -4.10
C PRO A 191 -22.70 13.38 -4.35
N LEU A 192 -22.40 14.32 -3.44
CA LEU A 192 -21.26 15.21 -3.55
C LEU A 192 -19.94 14.42 -3.46
N PHE A 193 -19.86 13.47 -2.56
CA PHE A 193 -18.67 12.63 -2.43
C PHE A 193 -18.49 11.69 -3.63
N MET A 194 -19.56 11.13 -4.19
CA MET A 194 -19.47 10.32 -5.41
C MET A 194 -18.96 11.14 -6.61
N GLU A 195 -19.33 12.41 -6.72
CA GLU A 195 -18.86 13.28 -7.78
C GLU A 195 -17.38 13.66 -7.65
N ASN A 196 -16.87 13.78 -6.44
CA ASN A 196 -15.55 14.37 -6.21
C ASN A 196 -14.48 13.36 -5.80
N THR A 197 -14.86 12.16 -5.35
CA THR A 197 -13.89 11.14 -5.01
C THR A 197 -13.20 10.57 -6.26
N GLU A 198 -11.87 10.44 -6.20
CA GLU A 198 -11.10 9.77 -7.25
C GLU A 198 -11.24 8.24 -7.17
N ASN A 199 -11.49 7.69 -5.96
CA ASN A 199 -11.62 6.25 -5.74
C ASN A 199 -13.01 5.84 -5.26
N LEU A 200 -13.91 5.57 -6.20
CA LEU A 200 -15.27 5.12 -5.94
C LEU A 200 -15.35 3.78 -5.19
N TYR A 201 -14.37 2.89 -5.39
CA TYR A 201 -14.37 1.59 -4.70
C TYR A 201 -13.99 1.71 -3.23
N SER A 202 -13.16 2.69 -2.85
CA SER A 202 -12.94 3.04 -1.44
C SER A 202 -14.23 3.55 -0.79
N LEU A 203 -14.98 4.41 -1.48
CA LEU A 203 -16.26 4.88 -1.01
C LEU A 203 -17.27 3.73 -0.89
N MET A 204 -17.34 2.84 -1.89
CA MET A 204 -18.19 1.65 -1.86
C MET A 204 -17.89 0.75 -0.65
N ASN A 205 -16.61 0.50 -0.38
CA ASN A 205 -16.19 -0.29 0.78
C ASN A 205 -16.53 0.40 2.11
N PHE A 206 -16.43 1.73 2.17
CA PHE A 206 -16.79 2.51 3.36
C PHE A 206 -18.28 2.39 3.70
N VAL A 207 -19.15 2.44 2.69
CA VAL A 207 -20.60 2.40 2.88
C VAL A 207 -21.20 0.99 2.92
N LYS A 208 -20.37 -0.07 2.86
CA LYS A 208 -20.83 -1.46 2.74
C LYS A 208 -21.81 -1.92 3.80
N ASP A 209 -21.74 -1.34 5.01
CA ASP A 209 -22.61 -1.67 6.15
C ASP A 209 -23.99 -0.96 6.08
N ASN A 210 -24.18 -0.04 5.12
CA ASN A 210 -25.45 0.64 4.87
C ASN A 210 -25.98 0.26 3.49
N SER A 211 -26.98 -0.60 3.42
CA SER A 211 -27.53 -1.15 2.17
C SER A 211 -28.04 -0.10 1.20
N ILE A 212 -28.66 0.99 1.71
CA ILE A 212 -29.18 2.08 0.87
C ILE A 212 -28.04 2.89 0.26
N ALA A 213 -27.05 3.27 1.07
CA ALA A 213 -25.87 3.99 0.60
C ALA A 213 -25.05 3.12 -0.38
N LEU A 214 -24.87 1.85 -0.07
CA LEU A 214 -24.18 0.89 -0.94
C LEU A 214 -24.86 0.77 -2.31
N SER A 215 -26.19 0.64 -2.34
CA SER A 215 -26.95 0.59 -3.61
C SER A 215 -26.72 1.84 -4.44
N LYS A 216 -26.80 3.03 -3.84
CA LYS A 216 -26.56 4.30 -4.54
C LYS A 216 -25.15 4.38 -5.15
N VAL A 217 -24.12 3.94 -4.41
CA VAL A 217 -22.73 3.95 -4.91
C VAL A 217 -22.56 2.93 -6.04
N LYS A 218 -23.16 1.74 -5.92
CA LYS A 218 -23.14 0.73 -6.99
C LYS A 218 -23.81 1.24 -8.27
N ASP A 219 -25.00 1.81 -8.14
CA ASP A 219 -25.72 2.38 -9.27
C ASP A 219 -24.92 3.52 -9.92
N TYR A 220 -24.24 4.35 -9.10
CA TYR A 220 -23.39 5.40 -9.63
C TYR A 220 -22.17 4.85 -10.38
N ILE A 221 -21.50 3.82 -9.86
CA ILE A 221 -20.38 3.13 -10.51
C ILE A 221 -20.80 2.57 -11.87
N ASP A 222 -21.93 1.86 -11.93
CA ASP A 222 -22.41 1.21 -13.16
C ASP A 222 -22.89 2.24 -14.21
N ASN A 223 -23.40 3.39 -13.79
CA ASN A 223 -23.83 4.48 -14.67
C ASN A 223 -22.68 5.44 -15.08
N ASN A 224 -21.51 5.35 -14.45
CA ASN A 224 -20.33 6.19 -14.75
C ASN A 224 -19.08 5.34 -15.01
N PRO A 225 -19.08 4.51 -16.07
CA PRO A 225 -18.04 3.49 -16.30
C PRO A 225 -16.66 4.09 -16.49
N GLU A 226 -16.52 5.26 -17.09
CA GLU A 226 -15.23 5.91 -17.28
C GLU A 226 -14.63 6.31 -15.92
N LYS A 227 -15.42 6.96 -15.06
CA LYS A 227 -14.97 7.35 -13.72
C LYS A 227 -14.67 6.12 -12.84
N ALA A 228 -15.50 5.08 -12.92
CA ALA A 228 -15.30 3.84 -12.20
C ALA A 228 -13.97 3.18 -12.59
N ILE A 229 -13.66 3.10 -13.87
CA ILE A 229 -12.41 2.54 -14.36
C ILE A 229 -11.22 3.43 -13.98
N ASN A 230 -11.34 4.76 -14.10
CA ASN A 230 -10.29 5.68 -13.63
C ASN A 230 -10.02 5.53 -12.14
N SER A 231 -11.05 5.24 -11.34
CA SER A 231 -10.91 4.94 -9.90
C SER A 231 -10.02 3.72 -9.62
N ILE A 232 -9.95 2.76 -10.55
CA ILE A 232 -9.03 1.61 -10.44
C ILE A 232 -7.57 2.05 -10.58
N PHE A 233 -7.31 3.13 -11.30
CA PHE A 233 -5.97 3.66 -11.57
C PHE A 233 -5.57 4.84 -10.69
N CYS A 234 -6.48 5.32 -9.81
CA CYS A 234 -6.14 6.43 -8.93
C CYS A 234 -5.13 6.02 -7.85
N GLU A 235 -4.31 6.99 -7.44
CA GLU A 235 -3.19 6.78 -6.55
C GLU A 235 -3.63 6.60 -5.09
N THR A 236 -3.92 5.39 -4.66
CA THR A 236 -3.94 5.05 -3.23
C THR A 236 -2.64 4.37 -2.77
N SER A 237 -1.77 3.98 -3.70
CA SER A 237 -0.42 3.49 -3.42
C SER A 237 0.54 3.90 -4.54
N ASN A 238 1.77 4.27 -4.20
CA ASN A 238 2.85 4.67 -5.13
C ASN A 238 3.28 3.59 -6.15
N LEU A 239 2.57 2.47 -6.24
CA LEU A 239 3.07 1.25 -6.85
C LEU A 239 2.71 1.06 -8.32
N VAL A 240 1.66 1.71 -8.83
CA VAL A 240 1.30 1.64 -10.26
C VAL A 240 0.84 3.01 -10.72
N LYS A 241 1.80 3.91 -10.95
CA LYS A 241 1.54 5.19 -11.63
C LYS A 241 1.48 4.94 -13.12
N MET A 242 0.28 4.75 -13.63
CA MET A 242 0.06 4.64 -15.06
C MET A 242 -0.35 6.02 -15.57
N LYS A 243 0.58 6.73 -16.22
CA LYS A 243 0.33 8.06 -16.79
C LYS A 243 -0.09 7.99 -18.25
N ASP A 244 0.44 7.02 -18.98
CA ASP A 244 0.15 6.86 -20.40
C ASP A 244 -1.32 6.48 -20.63
N LYS A 245 -2.01 7.26 -21.48
CA LYS A 245 -3.43 7.07 -21.77
C LYS A 245 -3.69 5.79 -22.56
N THR A 246 -2.81 5.43 -23.48
CA THR A 246 -2.95 4.23 -24.32
C THR A 246 -2.82 2.98 -23.46
N LEU A 247 -1.86 2.99 -22.52
CA LEU A 247 -1.67 1.89 -21.59
C LEU A 247 -2.92 1.69 -20.71
N LYS A 248 -3.50 2.78 -20.17
CA LYS A 248 -4.76 2.73 -19.42
C LYS A 248 -5.92 2.15 -20.25
N GLU A 249 -6.06 2.58 -21.50
CA GLU A 249 -7.13 2.09 -22.38
C GLU A 249 -6.98 0.59 -22.68
N VAL A 250 -5.76 0.09 -22.89
CA VAL A 250 -5.54 -1.35 -23.10
C VAL A 250 -5.90 -2.16 -21.85
N VAL A 251 -5.49 -1.70 -20.67
CA VAL A 251 -5.86 -2.37 -19.41
C VAL A 251 -7.36 -2.31 -19.15
N LYS A 252 -7.99 -1.18 -19.45
CA LYS A 252 -9.46 -1.03 -19.42
C LYS A 252 -10.17 -2.06 -20.29
N LEU A 253 -9.71 -2.27 -21.51
CA LEU A 253 -10.28 -3.28 -22.41
C LEU A 253 -10.18 -4.69 -21.82
N ILE A 254 -9.06 -5.05 -21.19
CA ILE A 254 -8.90 -6.34 -20.51
C ILE A 254 -9.90 -6.47 -19.35
N ILE A 255 -10.08 -5.43 -18.54
CA ILE A 255 -11.05 -5.43 -17.42
C ILE A 255 -12.48 -5.62 -17.96
N LEU A 256 -12.84 -4.88 -19.00
CA LEU A 256 -14.18 -4.97 -19.62
C LEU A 256 -14.44 -6.33 -20.26
N ASP A 257 -13.43 -6.94 -20.88
CA ASP A 257 -13.55 -8.29 -21.44
C ASP A 257 -13.78 -9.34 -20.33
N VAL A 258 -13.05 -9.25 -19.23
CA VAL A 258 -13.26 -10.14 -18.07
C VAL A 258 -14.64 -9.94 -17.44
N LEU A 259 -15.11 -8.68 -17.27
CA LEU A 259 -16.46 -8.38 -16.76
C LEU A 259 -17.53 -9.03 -17.66
N LYS A 260 -17.39 -8.88 -18.97
CA LYS A 260 -18.31 -9.48 -19.95
C LYS A 260 -18.32 -11.00 -19.86
N ASN A 261 -17.16 -11.64 -19.80
CA ASN A 261 -17.03 -13.09 -19.74
C ASN A 261 -17.56 -13.68 -18.42
N GLU A 262 -17.46 -12.93 -17.32
CA GLU A 262 -18.00 -13.33 -16.01
C GLU A 262 -19.46 -12.89 -15.80
N ASN A 263 -20.08 -12.23 -16.78
CA ASN A 263 -21.43 -11.62 -16.66
C ASN A 263 -21.57 -10.73 -15.42
N ALA A 264 -20.53 -9.95 -15.14
CA ALA A 264 -20.40 -9.09 -13.97
C ALA A 264 -20.47 -7.61 -14.34
N LYS A 265 -20.86 -6.76 -13.39
CA LYS A 265 -20.88 -5.30 -13.51
C LYS A 265 -19.62 -4.68 -12.92
N LEU A 266 -19.38 -3.40 -13.22
CA LEU A 266 -18.29 -2.62 -12.61
C LEU A 266 -18.44 -2.56 -11.08
N SER A 267 -19.65 -2.45 -10.57
CA SER A 267 -19.95 -2.46 -9.14
C SER A 267 -19.74 -3.81 -8.43
N ASP A 268 -19.50 -4.88 -9.17
CA ASP A 268 -19.18 -6.21 -8.61
C ASP A 268 -17.68 -6.40 -8.42
N ILE A 269 -16.85 -5.48 -8.93
CA ILE A 269 -15.41 -5.53 -8.71
C ILE A 269 -15.10 -5.37 -7.23
N THR A 270 -14.42 -6.35 -6.66
CA THR A 270 -13.84 -6.23 -5.32
C THR A 270 -12.35 -5.93 -5.45
N TYR A 271 -11.92 -4.89 -4.75
CA TYR A 271 -10.57 -4.37 -4.82
C TYR A 271 -9.75 -4.82 -3.62
N ASN A 272 -8.60 -5.45 -3.88
CA ASN A 272 -7.60 -5.78 -2.88
C ASN A 272 -6.27 -5.12 -3.24
N GLY A 273 -5.75 -4.27 -2.35
CA GLY A 273 -4.41 -3.72 -2.49
C GLY A 273 -3.36 -4.78 -2.17
N GLY A 274 -2.48 -5.08 -3.12
CA GLY A 274 -1.23 -5.81 -2.87
C GLY A 274 -0.05 -4.86 -2.74
N GLY A 275 1.06 -5.31 -2.12
CA GLY A 275 2.28 -4.49 -1.96
C GLY A 275 2.93 -4.07 -3.28
N PHE A 276 2.77 -4.84 -4.36
CA PHE A 276 3.41 -4.62 -5.67
C PHE A 276 2.45 -4.60 -6.85
N SER A 277 1.17 -4.89 -6.63
CA SER A 277 0.17 -4.94 -7.69
C SER A 277 -1.21 -4.55 -7.17
N ARG A 278 -2.07 -4.10 -8.08
CA ARG A 278 -3.51 -3.96 -7.83
C ARG A 278 -4.19 -5.26 -8.19
N VAL A 279 -5.02 -5.75 -7.30
CA VAL A 279 -5.73 -7.00 -7.44
C VAL A 279 -7.22 -6.72 -7.52
N LEU A 280 -7.82 -7.03 -8.66
CA LEU A 280 -9.26 -6.93 -8.91
C LEU A 280 -9.87 -8.32 -8.88
N LEU A 281 -10.90 -8.51 -8.09
CA LEU A 281 -11.68 -9.75 -8.05
C LEU A 281 -12.98 -9.53 -8.82
N ILE A 282 -13.19 -10.29 -9.89
CA ILE A 282 -14.34 -10.17 -10.79
C ILE A 282 -14.92 -11.58 -10.99
N GLY A 283 -16.08 -11.87 -10.40
CA GLY A 283 -16.67 -13.21 -10.48
C GLY A 283 -15.68 -14.29 -10.03
N ASN A 284 -15.36 -15.21 -10.97
CA ASN A 284 -14.39 -16.28 -10.75
C ASN A 284 -12.98 -15.97 -11.28
N LYS A 285 -12.70 -14.71 -11.60
CA LYS A 285 -11.39 -14.26 -12.08
C LYS A 285 -10.73 -13.30 -11.12
N VAL A 286 -9.41 -13.24 -11.22
CA VAL A 286 -8.55 -12.26 -10.56
C VAL A 286 -7.71 -11.58 -11.62
N ILE A 287 -7.71 -10.25 -11.64
CA ILE A 287 -6.81 -9.45 -12.46
C ILE A 287 -5.77 -8.82 -11.55
N LYS A 288 -4.49 -9.08 -11.82
CA LYS A 288 -3.36 -8.40 -11.19
C LYS A 288 -2.79 -7.39 -12.18
N ILE A 289 -2.58 -6.15 -11.73
CA ILE A 289 -2.00 -5.07 -12.52
C ILE A 289 -0.81 -4.53 -11.73
N GLY A 290 0.40 -4.66 -12.25
CA GLY A 290 1.63 -4.29 -11.56
C GLY A 290 2.69 -3.69 -12.48
N ASN A 291 3.73 -3.14 -11.88
CA ASN A 291 4.90 -2.61 -12.58
C ASN A 291 6.08 -3.59 -12.63
N ARG A 292 5.93 -4.76 -12.04
CA ARG A 292 6.95 -5.82 -12.03
C ARG A 292 6.51 -7.00 -12.86
N ASP A 293 7.46 -7.59 -13.55
CA ASP A 293 7.26 -8.89 -14.20
C ASP A 293 7.18 -9.97 -13.13
N THR A 294 6.00 -10.54 -12.94
CA THR A 294 5.79 -11.63 -11.99
C THR A 294 6.34 -12.92 -12.57
N LYS A 295 6.90 -13.79 -11.73
CA LYS A 295 7.34 -15.12 -12.17
C LYS A 295 6.12 -15.97 -12.52
N SER A 296 6.27 -16.84 -13.53
CA SER A 296 5.22 -17.74 -13.97
C SER A 296 5.75 -19.16 -14.11
N PHE A 297 4.98 -20.11 -13.62
CA PHE A 297 5.27 -21.53 -13.68
C PHE A 297 4.09 -22.27 -14.33
N PRO A 298 3.87 -22.10 -15.64
CA PRO A 298 2.62 -22.52 -16.32
C PRO A 298 2.35 -24.02 -16.23
N ASN A 299 3.36 -24.85 -16.02
CA ASN A 299 3.23 -26.30 -15.94
C ASN A 299 3.32 -26.85 -14.51
N ASN A 300 3.31 -25.97 -13.50
CA ASN A 300 3.39 -26.39 -12.10
C ASN A 300 1.99 -26.56 -11.51
N PRO A 301 1.62 -27.75 -11.01
CA PRO A 301 0.27 -28.00 -10.49
C PRO A 301 -0.03 -27.27 -9.18
N TYR A 302 1.00 -26.84 -8.44
CA TYR A 302 0.85 -26.22 -7.11
C TYR A 302 0.91 -24.71 -7.14
N ILE A 303 1.11 -24.11 -8.32
CA ILE A 303 1.17 -22.66 -8.54
C ILE A 303 0.04 -22.31 -9.51
N ILE A 304 -0.74 -21.28 -9.16
CA ILE A 304 -1.84 -20.87 -10.05
C ILE A 304 -1.28 -20.36 -11.37
N SER A 305 -1.76 -20.94 -12.46
CA SER A 305 -1.32 -20.55 -13.80
C SER A 305 -2.15 -19.40 -14.33
N PRO A 306 -1.54 -18.38 -14.95
CA PRO A 306 -2.29 -17.30 -15.57
C PRO A 306 -3.02 -17.78 -16.82
N LEU A 307 -4.28 -17.35 -16.96
CA LEU A 307 -5.08 -17.50 -18.19
C LEU A 307 -4.63 -16.49 -19.26
N LEU A 308 -4.23 -15.32 -18.81
CA LEU A 308 -3.65 -14.26 -19.61
C LEU A 308 -2.50 -13.64 -18.83
N ARG A 309 -1.37 -13.43 -19.51
CA ARG A 309 -0.24 -12.67 -18.98
C ARG A 309 0.34 -11.83 -20.11
N LYS A 310 0.39 -10.52 -19.89
CA LYS A 310 0.92 -9.57 -20.87
C LYS A 310 1.79 -8.52 -20.22
N LYS A 311 2.97 -8.29 -20.77
CA LYS A 311 3.70 -7.05 -20.60
C LYS A 311 3.14 -6.05 -21.61
N LEU A 312 2.70 -4.91 -21.14
CA LEU A 312 2.26 -3.78 -21.94
C LEU A 312 3.30 -2.67 -21.79
N GLU A 313 3.71 -2.07 -22.90
CA GLU A 313 4.75 -1.04 -22.89
C GLU A 313 4.38 0.05 -23.91
N PHE A 314 4.30 1.32 -23.44
CA PHE A 314 4.00 2.49 -24.26
C PHE A 314 4.78 3.69 -23.72
N ASN A 315 5.42 4.45 -24.61
CA ASN A 315 6.14 5.70 -24.29
C ASN A 315 7.11 5.58 -23.10
N GLY A 316 7.78 4.43 -22.94
CA GLY A 316 8.71 4.17 -21.84
C GLY A 316 8.05 3.79 -20.51
N GLU A 317 6.73 3.76 -20.43
CA GLU A 317 6.01 3.16 -19.30
C GLU A 317 5.68 1.69 -19.60
N SER A 318 5.83 0.83 -18.60
CA SER A 318 5.45 -0.58 -18.69
C SER A 318 4.53 -0.98 -17.56
N CYS A 319 3.59 -1.88 -17.86
CA CYS A 319 2.80 -2.54 -16.85
C CYS A 319 2.61 -4.02 -17.21
N PHE A 320 2.44 -4.85 -16.19
CA PHE A 320 2.14 -6.26 -16.33
C PHE A 320 0.69 -6.49 -15.93
N VAL A 321 -0.04 -7.20 -16.79
CA VAL A 321 -1.42 -7.60 -16.51
C VAL A 321 -1.49 -9.11 -16.53
N GLU A 322 -1.98 -9.68 -15.44
CA GLU A 322 -2.20 -11.11 -15.30
C GLU A 322 -3.65 -11.38 -14.93
N VAL A 323 -4.27 -12.34 -15.60
CA VAL A 323 -5.62 -12.82 -15.30
C VAL A 323 -5.52 -14.28 -14.87
N THR A 324 -6.02 -14.60 -13.67
CA THR A 324 -6.02 -15.98 -13.13
C THR A 324 -7.43 -16.39 -12.71
N GLU A 325 -7.63 -17.70 -12.50
CA GLU A 325 -8.82 -18.20 -11.82
C GLU A 325 -8.82 -17.75 -10.34
N ARG A 326 -10.01 -17.44 -9.84
CA ARG A 326 -10.18 -17.10 -8.43
C ARG A 326 -10.28 -18.37 -7.59
N VAL A 327 -9.45 -18.47 -6.58
CA VAL A 327 -9.48 -19.55 -5.57
C VAL A 327 -10.15 -19.08 -4.28
N ASP A 328 -10.49 -20.02 -3.41
CA ASP A 328 -11.02 -19.71 -2.07
C ASP A 328 -9.87 -19.39 -1.10
N THR A 329 -9.84 -18.16 -0.60
CA THR A 329 -8.89 -17.69 0.42
C THR A 329 -9.53 -17.52 1.81
N SER A 330 -10.79 -17.90 1.97
CA SER A 330 -11.53 -17.74 3.23
C SER A 330 -11.07 -18.70 4.32
N LYS A 331 -10.60 -19.88 3.93
CA LYS A 331 -10.12 -20.92 4.84
C LYS A 331 -8.61 -20.90 4.90
N LYS A 332 -8.08 -20.53 6.05
CA LYS A 332 -6.64 -20.55 6.31
C LYS A 332 -6.08 -21.96 6.21
N ALA A 333 -4.84 -22.09 5.74
CA ALA A 333 -4.12 -23.35 5.78
C ALA A 333 -3.47 -23.56 7.15
N SER A 334 -3.43 -24.82 7.58
CA SER A 334 -2.64 -25.19 8.73
C SER A 334 -1.15 -25.17 8.42
N LYS A 335 -0.32 -25.11 9.47
CA LYS A 335 1.14 -25.19 9.32
C LYS A 335 1.57 -26.51 8.66
N GLU A 336 0.86 -27.60 8.92
CA GLU A 336 1.11 -28.88 8.29
C GLU A 336 0.81 -28.86 6.79
N GLU A 337 -0.33 -28.28 6.39
CA GLU A 337 -0.68 -28.14 4.97
C GLU A 337 0.34 -27.27 4.21
N LEU A 338 0.81 -26.18 4.84
CA LEU A 338 1.88 -25.36 4.28
C LEU A 338 3.17 -26.14 4.08
N TYR A 339 3.53 -26.97 5.07
CA TYR A 339 4.72 -27.81 4.99
C TYR A 339 4.61 -28.88 3.89
N GLN A 340 3.44 -29.51 3.74
CA GLN A 340 3.23 -30.47 2.65
C GLN A 340 3.31 -29.80 1.27
N LEU A 341 2.82 -28.58 1.13
CA LEU A 341 2.95 -27.82 -0.10
C LEU A 341 4.42 -27.45 -0.37
N PHE A 342 5.15 -27.01 0.64
CA PHE A 342 6.59 -26.77 0.58
C PHE A 342 7.36 -28.01 0.11
N LYS A 343 7.10 -29.20 0.68
CA LYS A 343 7.74 -30.45 0.26
C LYS A 343 7.47 -30.76 -1.21
N LYS A 344 6.25 -30.55 -1.69
CA LYS A 344 5.90 -30.78 -3.10
C LYS A 344 6.72 -29.90 -4.03
N LEU A 345 6.93 -28.63 -3.66
CA LEU A 345 7.79 -27.72 -4.45
C LEU A 345 9.27 -28.14 -4.39
N ARG A 346 9.77 -28.48 -3.20
CA ARG A 346 11.16 -28.98 -3.06
C ARG A 346 11.42 -30.23 -3.90
N ASN A 347 10.45 -31.14 -3.98
CA ASN A 347 10.57 -32.33 -4.83
C ASN A 347 10.57 -32.00 -6.35
N LEU A 348 10.18 -30.78 -6.72
CA LEU A 348 10.27 -30.25 -8.08
C LEU A 348 11.48 -29.33 -8.28
N ASN A 349 12.44 -29.32 -7.36
CA ASN A 349 13.63 -28.47 -7.30
C ASN A 349 13.30 -26.97 -7.24
N LEU A 350 12.14 -26.62 -6.64
CA LEU A 350 11.71 -25.25 -6.44
C LEU A 350 11.84 -24.84 -4.98
N ILE A 351 12.31 -23.62 -4.78
CA ILE A 351 12.48 -22.98 -3.47
C ILE A 351 11.42 -21.92 -3.31
N TRP A 352 10.55 -22.07 -2.31
CA TRP A 352 9.53 -21.09 -1.95
C TRP A 352 9.94 -20.33 -0.70
N THR A 353 10.24 -19.04 -0.82
CA THR A 353 10.81 -18.22 0.27
C THR A 353 9.77 -17.38 1.03
N ASP A 354 8.61 -17.09 0.47
CA ASP A 354 7.52 -16.32 1.12
C ASP A 354 6.37 -17.24 1.58
N ILE A 355 6.71 -18.20 2.46
CA ILE A 355 5.79 -19.22 2.97
C ILE A 355 4.83 -18.62 3.99
N LYS A 356 3.67 -18.16 3.54
CA LYS A 356 2.62 -17.59 4.41
C LYS A 356 1.21 -17.87 3.89
N GLU A 357 0.25 -17.91 4.83
CA GLU A 357 -1.16 -18.19 4.54
C GLU A 357 -1.79 -17.23 3.52
N SER A 358 -1.33 -15.96 3.47
CA SER A 358 -1.86 -14.97 2.53
C SER A 358 -1.50 -15.24 1.07
N ASN A 359 -0.48 -16.08 0.81
CA ASN A 359 0.01 -16.40 -0.53
C ASN A 359 -0.55 -17.70 -1.09
N ILE A 360 -1.54 -18.29 -0.42
CA ILE A 360 -2.17 -19.53 -0.85
C ILE A 360 -3.69 -19.40 -0.92
N GLY A 361 -4.30 -20.31 -1.67
CA GLY A 361 -5.73 -20.47 -1.74
C GLY A 361 -6.12 -21.91 -2.07
N ARG A 362 -7.41 -22.22 -1.98
CA ARG A 362 -7.95 -23.54 -2.30
C ARG A 362 -8.69 -23.50 -3.63
N LEU A 363 -8.45 -24.48 -4.47
CA LEU A 363 -9.18 -24.61 -5.73
C LEU A 363 -10.67 -24.75 -5.48
N LYS A 364 -11.49 -24.05 -6.26
CA LYS A 364 -12.95 -24.10 -6.21
C LYS A 364 -13.55 -25.23 -7.05
N LYS A 365 -12.76 -25.82 -7.93
CA LYS A 365 -13.13 -26.92 -8.80
C LYS A 365 -11.91 -27.79 -9.08
N GLU A 366 -12.15 -29.01 -9.52
CA GLU A 366 -11.08 -29.87 -10.01
C GLU A 366 -10.34 -29.24 -11.17
N ASN A 367 -9.03 -29.37 -11.19
CA ASN A 367 -8.16 -28.90 -12.25
C ASN A 367 -7.19 -30.01 -12.66
N ILE A 368 -7.09 -30.25 -13.95
CA ILE A 368 -6.17 -31.23 -14.53
C ILE A 368 -5.06 -30.47 -15.21
N ILE A 369 -3.85 -30.66 -14.75
CA ILE A 369 -2.66 -30.00 -15.29
C ILE A 369 -1.80 -31.02 -15.99
N HIS A 370 -1.65 -30.86 -17.29
CA HIS A 370 -0.70 -31.63 -18.09
C HIS A 370 0.67 -30.94 -18.00
N TRP A 371 1.65 -31.64 -17.46
CA TRP A 371 2.99 -31.11 -17.33
C TRP A 371 3.98 -31.86 -18.20
N ARG A 372 5.01 -31.12 -18.62
CA ARG A 372 6.15 -31.61 -19.40
C ARG A 372 7.41 -31.23 -18.65
N GLN A 373 8.23 -32.21 -18.34
CA GLN A 373 9.54 -32.00 -17.72
C GLN A 373 10.65 -32.40 -18.69
N ASN A 374 11.51 -31.45 -19.07
CA ASN A 374 12.73 -31.74 -19.80
C ASN A 374 13.76 -32.30 -18.81
N LEU A 375 14.27 -33.49 -19.07
CA LEU A 375 15.25 -34.16 -18.18
C LEU A 375 16.66 -33.57 -18.32
N ASN A 376 16.96 -32.94 -19.49
CA ASN A 376 18.23 -32.24 -19.74
C ASN A 376 18.00 -31.04 -20.67
N PRO A 377 18.62 -29.88 -20.43
CA PRO A 377 18.53 -28.71 -21.34
C PRO A 377 19.06 -28.99 -22.75
N THR A 378 20.00 -29.90 -22.90
CA THR A 378 20.53 -30.34 -24.22
C THR A 378 19.60 -31.24 -24.98
N ASP A 379 18.66 -31.93 -24.32
CA ASP A 379 17.72 -32.86 -24.95
C ASP A 379 16.55 -32.14 -25.60
N GLU A 380 16.29 -30.87 -25.22
CA GLU A 380 15.28 -30.02 -25.83
C GLU A 380 15.57 -29.74 -27.31
N VAL A 381 16.85 -29.60 -27.68
CA VAL A 381 17.32 -29.38 -29.06
C VAL A 381 17.20 -30.64 -29.89
N LEU A 382 17.24 -31.82 -29.27
CA LEU A 382 17.25 -33.13 -29.97
C LEU A 382 15.91 -33.86 -29.89
N GLY A 383 14.92 -33.35 -29.18
CA GLY A 383 13.59 -33.95 -29.06
C GLY A 383 13.55 -35.28 -28.26
N LEU A 384 14.63 -35.58 -27.55
CA LEU A 384 14.81 -36.82 -26.81
C LEU A 384 14.47 -36.62 -25.30
N ASP A 385 13.79 -37.61 -24.72
CA ASP A 385 13.51 -37.75 -23.27
C ASP A 385 12.73 -36.64 -22.59
N VAL A 386 11.50 -36.43 -23.02
CA VAL A 386 10.52 -35.60 -22.32
C VAL A 386 9.62 -36.47 -21.46
N LYS A 387 9.70 -36.34 -20.15
CA LYS A 387 8.66 -36.87 -19.27
C LYS A 387 7.41 -36.01 -19.39
N ARG A 388 6.31 -36.68 -19.69
CA ARG A 388 4.96 -36.08 -19.71
C ARG A 388 4.14 -36.72 -18.60
N GLY A 389 3.35 -35.96 -17.91
CA GLY A 389 2.47 -36.47 -16.88
C GLY A 389 1.23 -35.62 -16.73
N GLU A 390 0.34 -36.13 -15.94
CA GLU A 390 -0.89 -35.46 -15.58
C GLU A 390 -0.98 -35.41 -14.05
N THR A 391 -1.34 -34.24 -13.52
CA THR A 391 -1.65 -34.11 -12.11
C THR A 391 -3.07 -33.60 -11.98
N VAL A 392 -3.90 -34.37 -11.30
CA VAL A 392 -5.28 -34.01 -10.98
C VAL A 392 -5.28 -33.36 -9.61
N LEU A 393 -5.61 -32.08 -9.55
CA LEU A 393 -5.87 -31.37 -8.31
C LEU A 393 -7.37 -31.30 -8.08
N LYS A 394 -7.81 -31.84 -6.96
CA LYS A 394 -9.23 -31.84 -6.57
C LYS A 394 -9.64 -30.47 -6.01
N GLU A 395 -10.93 -30.20 -6.00
CA GLU A 395 -11.51 -29.11 -5.23
C GLU A 395 -10.99 -29.14 -3.78
N GLY A 396 -10.64 -27.97 -3.24
CA GLY A 396 -10.06 -27.81 -1.90
C GLY A 396 -8.54 -28.00 -1.81
N ASN A 397 -7.84 -28.47 -2.88
CA ASN A 397 -6.39 -28.53 -2.86
C ASN A 397 -5.78 -27.15 -2.80
N LEU A 398 -4.67 -27.02 -2.06
CA LEU A 398 -3.92 -25.78 -1.92
C LEU A 398 -3.11 -25.48 -3.18
N VAL A 399 -3.12 -24.21 -3.57
CA VAL A 399 -2.27 -23.64 -4.62
C VAL A 399 -1.68 -22.31 -4.15
N ILE A 400 -0.49 -22.00 -4.69
CA ILE A 400 0.22 -20.75 -4.43
C ILE A 400 -0.30 -19.68 -5.39
N LEU A 401 -0.59 -18.49 -4.84
CA LEU A 401 -1.16 -17.34 -5.56
C LEU A 401 -0.10 -16.37 -6.05
N ASP A 402 1.06 -16.35 -5.38
CA ASP A 402 2.16 -15.43 -5.66
C ASP A 402 3.43 -16.23 -5.97
N ALA A 403 3.79 -16.25 -7.24
CA ALA A 403 4.95 -16.97 -7.74
C ALA A 403 6.26 -16.16 -7.67
N ASP A 404 6.22 -14.88 -7.31
CA ASP A 404 7.38 -13.99 -7.32
C ASP A 404 8.50 -14.44 -6.38
N PHE A 405 8.14 -15.14 -5.31
CA PHE A 405 9.05 -15.67 -4.30
C PHE A 405 9.34 -17.17 -4.46
N ILE A 406 9.12 -17.69 -5.66
CA ILE A 406 9.50 -19.05 -6.03
C ILE A 406 10.68 -18.98 -6.97
N TYR A 407 11.68 -19.82 -6.73
CA TYR A 407 12.93 -19.84 -7.45
C TYR A 407 13.26 -21.27 -7.87
N ASP A 408 13.95 -21.44 -8.99
CA ASP A 408 14.67 -22.67 -9.27
C ASP A 408 15.81 -22.84 -8.25
N GLU A 409 16.15 -24.06 -7.86
CA GLU A 409 17.19 -24.33 -6.87
C GLU A 409 18.56 -23.75 -7.25
N ASN A 410 18.82 -23.59 -8.55
CA ASN A 410 20.07 -23.05 -9.09
C ASN A 410 19.99 -21.57 -9.45
N ASP A 411 18.87 -20.89 -9.14
CA ASP A 411 18.69 -19.46 -9.44
C ASP A 411 19.68 -18.63 -8.59
N PRO A 412 20.60 -17.85 -9.20
CA PRO A 412 21.56 -17.04 -8.47
C PRO A 412 20.88 -15.88 -7.71
N ASP A 413 19.67 -15.51 -8.09
CA ASP A 413 18.92 -14.38 -7.51
C ASP A 413 18.07 -14.78 -6.30
N ILE A 414 18.28 -15.97 -5.72
CA ILE A 414 17.54 -16.41 -4.53
C ILE A 414 17.77 -15.42 -3.39
N ASN A 415 16.68 -14.76 -2.99
CA ASN A 415 16.68 -13.83 -1.87
C ASN A 415 15.77 -14.32 -0.74
N TYR A 416 16.39 -14.70 0.39
CA TYR A 416 15.68 -15.19 1.58
C TYR A 416 15.24 -14.08 2.54
N THR A 417 15.50 -12.80 2.23
CA THR A 417 15.42 -11.70 3.21
C THR A 417 14.06 -11.50 3.87
N ASN A 418 12.97 -11.69 3.15
CA ASN A 418 11.64 -11.35 3.68
C ASN A 418 11.01 -12.42 4.59
N ASN A 419 11.34 -13.70 4.44
CA ASN A 419 10.81 -14.78 5.27
C ASN A 419 11.85 -15.88 5.53
N LYS A 420 13.11 -15.50 5.61
CA LYS A 420 14.25 -16.40 5.80
C LYS A 420 14.05 -17.35 6.99
N TYR A 421 13.57 -16.84 8.13
CA TYR A 421 13.33 -17.65 9.32
C TYR A 421 12.29 -18.78 9.07
N ILE A 422 11.19 -18.44 8.42
CA ILE A 422 10.11 -19.40 8.12
C ILE A 422 10.63 -20.44 7.12
N TYR A 423 11.33 -20.01 6.08
CA TYR A 423 11.95 -20.90 5.10
C TYR A 423 12.95 -21.86 5.78
N ASP A 424 13.86 -21.35 6.59
CA ASP A 424 14.89 -22.14 7.26
C ASP A 424 14.27 -23.19 8.21
N GLU A 425 13.14 -22.88 8.86
CA GLU A 425 12.41 -23.84 9.70
C GLU A 425 11.86 -25.02 8.88
N PHE A 426 11.20 -24.74 7.77
CA PHE A 426 10.67 -25.78 6.89
C PHE A 426 11.77 -26.55 6.19
N GLU A 427 12.85 -25.90 5.76
CA GLU A 427 14.00 -26.54 5.13
C GLU A 427 14.68 -27.52 6.11
N LYS A 428 14.93 -27.12 7.36
CA LYS A 428 15.50 -28.00 8.39
C LYS A 428 14.63 -29.25 8.65
N ARG A 429 13.31 -29.07 8.63
CA ARG A 429 12.38 -30.20 8.77
C ARG A 429 12.45 -31.13 7.56
N TYR A 430 12.48 -30.59 6.36
CA TYR A 430 12.61 -31.34 5.12
C TYR A 430 13.89 -32.16 5.07
N GLN A 431 15.03 -31.55 5.42
CA GLN A 431 16.33 -32.24 5.46
C GLN A 431 16.39 -33.37 6.50
N ARG A 432 15.73 -33.20 7.64
CA ARG A 432 15.62 -34.28 8.64
C ARG A 432 14.84 -35.49 8.10
N GLU A 433 13.70 -35.24 7.45
CA GLU A 433 12.89 -36.32 6.87
C GLU A 433 13.63 -37.09 5.78
N ILE A 434 14.42 -36.41 4.94
CA ILE A 434 15.26 -37.08 3.94
C ILE A 434 16.27 -37.99 4.60
N LYS A 435 17.02 -37.52 5.59
CA LYS A 435 18.00 -38.32 6.31
C LYS A 435 17.38 -39.54 7.00
N GLU A 436 16.20 -39.39 7.58
CA GLU A 436 15.47 -40.52 8.18
C GLU A 436 15.06 -41.56 7.14
N GLN A 437 14.65 -41.13 5.94
CA GLN A 437 14.31 -42.02 4.82
C GLN A 437 15.55 -42.76 4.30
N GLU A 438 16.66 -42.07 4.12
CA GLU A 438 17.93 -42.66 3.71
C GLU A 438 18.43 -43.69 4.72
N THR A 439 18.34 -43.36 6.02
CA THR A 439 18.73 -44.28 7.09
C THR A 439 17.86 -45.55 7.10
N LYS A 440 16.54 -45.39 6.93
CA LYS A 440 15.62 -46.57 6.84
C LYS A 440 15.89 -47.40 5.60
N SER A 441 16.18 -46.79 4.46
CA SER A 441 16.51 -47.50 3.21
C SER A 441 17.81 -48.27 3.35
N ASN A 442 18.84 -47.69 4.00
CA ASN A 442 20.10 -48.36 4.25
C ASN A 442 19.95 -49.54 5.23
N LEU A 443 19.16 -49.39 6.28
CA LEU A 443 18.84 -50.50 7.22
C LEU A 443 18.13 -51.62 6.49
N ASN A 444 17.13 -51.35 5.66
CA ASN A 444 16.45 -52.39 4.88
C ASN A 444 17.38 -53.09 3.87
N ALA A 445 18.32 -52.32 3.26
CA ALA A 445 19.33 -52.93 2.35
C ALA A 445 20.30 -53.84 3.09
N ILE A 446 20.69 -53.48 4.33
CA ILE A 446 21.56 -54.31 5.19
C ILE A 446 20.84 -55.61 5.59
N ASP A 447 19.56 -55.52 6.01
CA ASP A 447 18.75 -56.69 6.34
C ASP A 447 18.56 -57.60 5.12
N PHE A 448 18.38 -57.06 3.93
CA PHE A 448 18.23 -57.85 2.70
C PHE A 448 19.55 -58.56 2.31
N ASN A 449 20.67 -57.91 2.49
CA ASN A 449 21.99 -58.53 2.23
C ASN A 449 22.31 -59.62 3.28
N GLN A 450 21.95 -59.39 4.54
CA GLN A 450 22.13 -60.40 5.58
C GLN A 450 21.20 -61.64 5.36
N MET A 451 19.96 -61.45 4.89
CA MET A 451 19.10 -62.57 4.52
C MET A 451 19.66 -63.36 3.33
N ASN A 452 20.15 -62.68 2.30
CA ASN A 452 20.79 -63.38 1.15
C ASN A 452 22.06 -64.14 1.53
N ASP A 453 22.85 -63.63 2.46
CA ASP A 453 24.05 -64.34 2.96
C ASP A 453 23.64 -65.57 3.80
N TYR A 454 22.53 -65.51 4.53
CA TYR A 454 21.97 -66.68 5.24
C TYR A 454 21.47 -67.76 4.28
N GLU A 455 20.69 -67.40 3.26
CA GLU A 455 20.23 -68.36 2.23
C GLU A 455 21.39 -69.02 1.44
N ILE A 456 22.42 -68.24 1.10
CA ILE A 456 23.61 -68.74 0.43
C ILE A 456 24.44 -69.68 1.34
N SER A 457 24.46 -69.42 2.64
CA SER A 457 25.14 -70.31 3.63
C SER A 457 24.40 -71.64 3.87
N GLU A 458 23.07 -71.65 3.89
CA GLU A 458 22.27 -72.87 3.97
C GLU A 458 22.41 -73.73 2.70
N HIS A 459 22.40 -73.13 1.51
CA HIS A 459 22.62 -73.91 0.29
C HIS A 459 24.03 -74.52 0.17
N ARG A 460 25.03 -73.95 0.79
CA ARG A 460 26.38 -74.53 0.83
C ARG A 460 26.56 -75.65 1.88
N SER A 461 25.68 -75.74 2.87
CA SER A 461 25.71 -76.78 3.89
C SER A 461 24.99 -78.08 3.48
N ILE A 462 24.17 -78.09 2.42
CA ILE A 462 23.43 -79.24 1.91
C ILE A 462 24.23 -80.05 0.86
N HIS A 463 25.35 -79.53 0.40
CA HIS A 463 26.21 -80.15 -0.61
C HIS A 463 27.59 -80.55 -0.07
N ARG A 464 27.73 -80.88 1.22
CA ARG A 464 28.91 -81.56 1.79
C ARG A 464 28.59 -82.90 2.40
#